data_a22d896f2fba7d01299f72634d55f20a
#
_entry.id   a22d896f2fba7d01299f72634d55f20a
#
_cell.length_a   1.000
_cell.length_b   1.000
_cell.length_c   1.000
_cell.angle_alpha   90.00
_cell.angle_beta   90.00
_cell.angle_gamma   90.00
#
_symmetry.space_group_name_H-M   'P 1'
#
loop_
_entity.id
_entity.type
_entity.pdbx_description
1 polymer ?
#
loop_
_entity_poly.entity_id
_entity_poly.type
_entity_poly.pdbx_seq_one_letter_code
_entity_poly.pdbx_strand_id
1 'polypeptide(L)'
;MLGRVGKITAEKWKVTDENGQTTYPLREKGYNMNDMIGVSGLEAVYEDELRGKDGVETITRSSDGVIVGTAMTTVPEPGHTVQLTIDSAFQQAVDKALAKNIEMINSTYNNSSSAKAAAGAVVVISTKDGSVLAASNYPSYDQNLFATQYSQYSSDPGLPLLNRALQGLYTPGSTFKPAVAVAALDSGVINRSSTVYCNGVYTYYDDYRPKCTRHGHSGNIDVITAIKWSCNIFFYDVGRRTTSDVYDAYAYKMGLGTRTGVEVNEATGRLTTKKDSNYIASLDVQAAIGQGNTVVTPVQLATYAGTLANRGVRYRTHFVKAILDTNTGKVPQALHQHHDDRLRPGRGR
;
A
#
# COMPACT_ATOMS: atom_id res chain seq x y z
N MET A 1 -8.21 -3.29 5.24
CA MET A 1 -7.10 -2.93 6.14
C MET A 1 -7.22 -3.64 7.49
N LEU A 2 -8.23 -3.35 8.34
CA LEU A 2 -8.42 -4.04 9.62
C LEU A 2 -8.47 -5.56 9.44
N GLY A 3 -9.19 -6.02 8.46
CA GLY A 3 -9.35 -7.43 8.21
C GLY A 3 -10.60 -7.98 8.87
N ARG A 4 -10.62 -9.26 9.09
CA ARG A 4 -11.73 -9.96 9.74
C ARG A 4 -11.23 -11.16 10.51
N VAL A 5 -12.00 -11.53 11.51
CA VAL A 5 -11.91 -12.82 12.21
C VAL A 5 -12.85 -13.84 11.57
N GLY A 6 -12.57 -15.10 11.74
CA GLY A 6 -13.40 -16.21 11.25
C GLY A 6 -13.06 -17.49 11.98
N LYS A 7 -13.93 -18.51 11.83
CA LYS A 7 -13.66 -19.83 12.40
C LYS A 7 -12.40 -20.45 11.79
N ILE A 8 -11.69 -21.23 12.59
CA ILE A 8 -10.55 -22.03 12.11
C ILE A 8 -11.07 -23.03 11.08
N THR A 9 -10.43 -23.05 9.89
CA THR A 9 -10.76 -24.03 8.85
C THR A 9 -9.98 -25.34 9.07
N ALA A 10 -10.48 -26.44 8.47
CA ALA A 10 -9.80 -27.74 8.58
C ALA A 10 -8.35 -27.67 8.05
N GLU A 11 -8.10 -26.89 6.99
CA GLU A 11 -6.76 -26.72 6.39
C GLU A 11 -5.82 -25.95 7.30
N LYS A 12 -6.32 -24.99 8.08
CA LYS A 12 -5.52 -24.26 9.08
C LYS A 12 -5.29 -25.09 10.34
N TRP A 13 -6.28 -25.92 10.70
CA TRP A 13 -6.19 -26.77 11.88
C TRP A 13 -5.19 -27.91 11.72
N LYS A 14 -5.22 -28.57 10.56
CA LYS A 14 -4.40 -29.72 10.23
C LYS A 14 -3.52 -29.40 9.03
N VAL A 15 -2.20 -29.40 9.24
CA VAL A 15 -1.21 -29.19 8.20
C VAL A 15 -0.47 -30.49 7.95
N THR A 16 -0.41 -30.95 6.71
CA THR A 16 0.34 -32.14 6.31
C THR A 16 1.48 -31.70 5.39
N ASP A 17 2.72 -32.04 5.75
CA ASP A 17 3.90 -31.70 4.96
C ASP A 17 4.09 -32.62 3.72
N GLU A 18 5.10 -32.35 2.90
CA GLU A 18 5.44 -33.12 1.69
C GLU A 18 5.79 -34.58 1.98
N ASN A 19 6.17 -34.92 3.22
CA ASN A 19 6.51 -36.26 3.67
C ASN A 19 5.30 -37.02 4.25
N GLY A 20 4.10 -36.39 4.25
CA GLY A 20 2.89 -36.97 4.79
C GLY A 20 2.77 -36.83 6.33
N GLN A 21 3.68 -36.11 7.00
CA GLN A 21 3.61 -35.87 8.43
C GLN A 21 2.53 -34.80 8.72
N THR A 22 1.61 -35.13 9.61
CA THR A 22 0.53 -34.25 10.02
C THR A 22 0.86 -33.56 11.34
N THR A 23 0.69 -32.24 11.37
CA THR A 23 0.85 -31.37 12.55
C THR A 23 -0.42 -30.56 12.81
N TYR A 24 -0.54 -30.05 14.02
CA TYR A 24 -1.67 -29.21 14.45
C TYR A 24 -1.16 -27.91 15.07
N PRO A 25 -0.59 -26.99 14.26
CA PRO A 25 0.13 -25.82 14.78
C PRO A 25 -0.71 -24.90 15.67
N LEU A 26 -2.00 -24.76 15.37
CA LEU A 26 -2.91 -23.97 16.19
C LEU A 26 -3.21 -24.63 17.54
N ARG A 27 -3.31 -25.95 17.58
CA ARG A 27 -3.49 -26.69 18.83
C ARG A 27 -2.30 -26.51 19.76
N GLU A 28 -1.07 -26.50 19.22
CA GLU A 28 0.16 -26.24 19.98
C GLU A 28 0.20 -24.82 20.55
N LYS A 29 -0.46 -23.87 19.89
CA LYS A 29 -0.68 -22.49 20.37
C LYS A 29 -1.88 -22.37 21.33
N GLY A 30 -2.53 -23.46 21.73
CA GLY A 30 -3.64 -23.46 22.69
C GLY A 30 -5.02 -23.15 22.08
N TYR A 31 -5.20 -23.26 20.76
CA TYR A 31 -6.50 -23.09 20.13
C TYR A 31 -7.35 -24.38 20.20
N ASN A 32 -8.66 -24.19 20.21
CA ASN A 32 -9.65 -25.23 19.92
C ASN A 32 -10.11 -25.09 18.46
N MET A 33 -10.56 -26.18 17.84
CA MET A 33 -10.96 -26.19 16.43
C MET A 33 -12.13 -25.24 16.11
N ASN A 34 -12.94 -24.88 17.10
CA ASN A 34 -14.08 -23.97 16.94
C ASN A 34 -13.78 -22.52 17.26
N ASP A 35 -12.54 -22.22 17.66
CA ASP A 35 -12.14 -20.86 17.99
C ASP A 35 -12.16 -19.93 16.78
N MET A 36 -12.28 -18.65 17.06
CA MET A 36 -12.14 -17.59 16.07
C MET A 36 -10.67 -17.19 15.95
N ILE A 37 -10.23 -16.91 14.73
CA ILE A 37 -8.87 -16.49 14.43
C ILE A 37 -8.90 -15.35 13.42
N GLY A 38 -7.94 -14.47 13.45
CA GLY A 38 -7.72 -13.48 12.38
C GLY A 38 -7.45 -14.17 11.05
N VAL A 39 -8.26 -13.86 10.03
CA VAL A 39 -8.14 -14.51 8.72
C VAL A 39 -7.63 -13.56 7.64
N SER A 40 -7.65 -12.26 7.88
CA SER A 40 -7.11 -11.25 6.96
C SER A 40 -6.78 -9.95 7.66
N GLY A 41 -6.00 -9.08 7.01
CA GLY A 41 -5.65 -7.74 7.47
C GLY A 41 -4.85 -7.74 8.77
N LEU A 42 -4.99 -6.67 9.56
CA LEU A 42 -4.30 -6.52 10.84
C LEU A 42 -4.74 -7.58 11.86
N GLU A 43 -6.00 -8.04 11.83
CA GLU A 43 -6.47 -9.14 12.66
C GLU A 43 -5.63 -10.40 12.47
N ALA A 44 -5.27 -10.73 11.23
CA ALA A 44 -4.43 -11.90 10.96
C ALA A 44 -2.95 -11.68 11.26
N VAL A 45 -2.46 -10.45 11.05
CA VAL A 45 -1.03 -10.12 11.27
C VAL A 45 -0.70 -10.06 12.75
N TYR A 46 -1.63 -9.55 13.55
CA TYR A 46 -1.45 -9.36 15.00
C TYR A 46 -2.27 -10.34 15.83
N GLU A 47 -2.62 -11.50 15.25
CA GLU A 47 -3.38 -12.53 15.96
C GLU A 47 -2.71 -12.95 17.29
N ASP A 48 -1.39 -13.15 17.27
CA ASP A 48 -0.64 -13.58 18.48
C ASP A 48 -0.65 -12.49 19.58
N GLU A 49 -0.81 -11.22 19.21
CA GLU A 49 -0.90 -10.09 20.14
C GLU A 49 -2.33 -9.85 20.61
N LEU A 50 -3.29 -9.96 19.68
CA LEU A 50 -4.70 -9.69 19.97
C LEU A 50 -5.36 -10.81 20.76
N ARG A 51 -4.86 -12.04 20.61
CA ARG A 51 -5.40 -13.19 21.34
C ARG A 51 -4.95 -13.14 22.81
N GLY A 52 -5.91 -13.30 23.72
CA GLY A 52 -5.66 -13.56 25.12
C GLY A 52 -5.40 -15.05 25.40
N LYS A 53 -5.34 -15.39 26.67
CA LYS A 53 -5.30 -16.78 27.13
C LYS A 53 -6.62 -17.13 27.79
N ASP A 54 -7.15 -18.28 27.43
CA ASP A 54 -8.41 -18.77 27.98
C ASP A 54 -8.26 -19.11 29.47
N GLY A 55 -9.27 -18.74 30.26
CA GLY A 55 -9.41 -19.21 31.63
C GLY A 55 -9.98 -20.62 31.70
N VAL A 56 -9.76 -21.30 32.79
CA VAL A 56 -10.33 -22.63 33.06
C VAL A 56 -11.14 -22.57 34.35
N GLU A 57 -12.42 -22.93 34.25
CA GLU A 57 -13.32 -23.09 35.37
C GLU A 57 -13.63 -24.58 35.59
N THR A 58 -13.38 -25.07 36.78
CA THR A 58 -13.72 -26.44 37.20
C THR A 58 -15.11 -26.43 37.81
N ILE A 59 -16.00 -27.22 37.24
CA ILE A 59 -17.37 -27.39 37.72
C ILE A 59 -17.47 -28.75 38.45
N THR A 60 -17.80 -28.71 39.75
CA THR A 60 -18.04 -29.90 40.56
C THR A 60 -19.53 -30.21 40.53
N ARG A 61 -19.85 -31.46 40.18
CA ARG A 61 -21.23 -31.97 40.19
C ARG A 61 -21.42 -33.05 41.22
N SER A 62 -22.61 -33.09 41.84
CA SER A 62 -23.04 -34.17 42.69
C SER A 62 -23.40 -35.43 41.87
N SER A 63 -23.64 -36.57 42.51
CA SER A 63 -23.96 -37.84 41.86
C SER A 63 -25.26 -37.79 41.02
N ASP A 64 -26.16 -36.88 41.33
CA ASP A 64 -27.42 -36.59 40.61
C ASP A 64 -27.26 -35.51 39.53
N GLY A 65 -26.01 -35.06 39.25
CA GLY A 65 -25.70 -34.15 38.15
C GLY A 65 -25.86 -32.66 38.50
N VAL A 66 -26.26 -32.32 39.71
CA VAL A 66 -26.44 -30.93 40.15
C VAL A 66 -25.05 -30.26 40.35
N ILE A 67 -24.87 -29.03 39.90
CA ILE A 67 -23.65 -28.26 40.14
C ILE A 67 -23.62 -27.88 41.63
N VAL A 68 -22.61 -28.35 42.36
CA VAL A 68 -22.43 -28.10 43.80
C VAL A 68 -21.29 -27.12 44.07
N GLY A 69 -20.51 -26.79 43.04
CA GLY A 69 -19.45 -25.79 43.17
C GLY A 69 -18.80 -25.49 41.85
N THR A 70 -18.26 -24.28 41.75
CA THR A 70 -17.39 -23.81 40.65
C THR A 70 -16.15 -23.17 41.21
N ALA A 71 -15.00 -23.38 40.60
CA ALA A 71 -13.73 -22.76 40.98
C ALA A 71 -12.93 -22.40 39.73
N MET A 72 -12.51 -21.16 39.63
CA MET A 72 -11.57 -20.72 38.60
C MET A 72 -10.20 -21.33 38.89
N THR A 73 -9.73 -22.23 38.03
CA THR A 73 -8.43 -22.88 38.15
C THR A 73 -7.34 -22.16 37.37
N THR A 74 -7.72 -21.44 36.29
CA THR A 74 -6.83 -20.57 35.52
C THR A 74 -7.58 -19.28 35.25
N VAL A 75 -6.98 -18.14 35.59
CA VAL A 75 -7.56 -16.81 35.28
C VAL A 75 -7.32 -16.47 33.82
N PRO A 76 -8.33 -16.01 33.07
CA PRO A 76 -8.14 -15.58 31.71
C PRO A 76 -7.25 -14.32 31.65
N GLU A 77 -6.38 -14.27 30.63
CA GLU A 77 -5.55 -13.10 30.36
C GLU A 77 -6.04 -12.43 29.07
N PRO A 78 -6.37 -11.12 29.08
CA PRO A 78 -6.75 -10.43 27.85
C PRO A 78 -5.56 -10.31 26.89
N GLY A 79 -5.82 -10.32 25.60
CA GLY A 79 -4.81 -9.96 24.59
C GLY A 79 -4.43 -8.49 24.64
N HIS A 80 -3.41 -8.12 23.89
CA HIS A 80 -2.94 -6.75 23.79
C HIS A 80 -3.88 -5.88 22.93
N THR A 81 -3.80 -4.57 23.11
CA THR A 81 -4.49 -3.59 22.28
C THR A 81 -3.57 -3.09 21.18
N VAL A 82 -3.95 -3.28 19.92
CA VAL A 82 -3.23 -2.73 18.77
C VAL A 82 -3.77 -1.33 18.46
N GLN A 83 -2.98 -0.30 18.81
CA GLN A 83 -3.31 1.09 18.53
C GLN A 83 -2.87 1.45 17.12
N LEU A 84 -3.81 1.98 16.31
CA LEU A 84 -3.53 2.38 14.94
C LEU A 84 -3.12 3.85 14.82
N THR A 85 -2.50 4.18 13.68
CA THR A 85 -2.18 5.55 13.25
C THR A 85 -3.38 6.24 12.60
N ILE A 86 -4.40 5.47 12.23
CA ILE A 86 -5.63 5.95 11.60
C ILE A 86 -6.45 6.76 12.60
N ASP A 87 -6.82 7.98 12.23
CA ASP A 87 -7.85 8.75 12.90
C ASP A 87 -9.21 8.41 12.26
N SER A 88 -10.14 7.89 13.06
CA SER A 88 -11.42 7.40 12.55
C SER A 88 -12.31 8.49 11.96
N ALA A 89 -12.29 9.70 12.52
CA ALA A 89 -13.05 10.82 11.99
C ALA A 89 -12.47 11.33 10.67
N PHE A 90 -11.13 11.39 10.59
CA PHE A 90 -10.44 11.77 9.37
C PHE A 90 -10.61 10.69 8.27
N GLN A 91 -10.52 9.40 8.61
CA GLN A 91 -10.81 8.30 7.67
C GLN A 91 -12.20 8.43 7.06
N GLN A 92 -13.24 8.66 7.90
CA GLN A 92 -14.61 8.85 7.41
C GLN A 92 -14.75 10.09 6.51
N ALA A 93 -14.05 11.19 6.82
CA ALA A 93 -14.04 12.37 5.97
C ALA A 93 -13.43 12.08 4.60
N VAL A 94 -12.32 11.33 4.56
CA VAL A 94 -11.65 10.92 3.31
C VAL A 94 -12.53 9.96 2.50
N ASP A 95 -13.19 8.99 3.14
CA ASP A 95 -14.12 8.07 2.47
C ASP A 95 -15.28 8.83 1.79
N LYS A 96 -15.91 9.75 2.52
CA LYS A 96 -16.99 10.61 1.99
C LYS A 96 -16.50 11.51 0.86
N ALA A 97 -15.30 12.08 0.99
CA ALA A 97 -14.71 12.94 -0.03
C ALA A 97 -14.44 12.16 -1.33
N LEU A 98 -13.89 10.95 -1.22
CA LEU A 98 -13.64 10.08 -2.38
C LEU A 98 -14.92 9.71 -3.10
N ALA A 99 -15.93 9.24 -2.37
CA ALA A 99 -17.23 8.89 -2.95
C ALA A 99 -17.88 10.09 -3.65
N LYS A 100 -17.94 11.24 -2.97
CA LYS A 100 -18.50 12.48 -3.53
C LYS A 100 -17.77 12.94 -4.79
N ASN A 101 -16.45 12.84 -4.85
CA ASN A 101 -15.69 13.20 -6.05
C ASN A 101 -15.99 12.27 -7.23
N ILE A 102 -16.13 10.98 -7.00
CA ILE A 102 -16.49 10.00 -8.04
C ILE A 102 -17.91 10.30 -8.57
N GLU A 103 -18.86 10.56 -7.70
CA GLU A 103 -20.22 10.98 -8.07
C GLU A 103 -20.21 12.28 -8.87
N MET A 104 -19.45 13.28 -8.44
CA MET A 104 -19.31 14.55 -9.14
C MET A 104 -18.71 14.37 -10.53
N ILE A 105 -17.67 13.57 -10.70
CA ILE A 105 -17.09 13.25 -12.01
C ILE A 105 -18.16 12.61 -12.90
N ASN A 106 -18.88 11.62 -12.37
CA ASN A 106 -19.89 10.90 -13.13
C ASN A 106 -21.08 11.79 -13.52
N SER A 107 -21.50 12.73 -12.66
CA SER A 107 -22.56 13.69 -12.97
C SER A 107 -22.12 14.74 -13.99
N THR A 108 -20.88 15.22 -13.91
CA THR A 108 -20.33 16.24 -14.81
C THR A 108 -20.12 15.71 -16.23
N TYR A 109 -19.69 14.44 -16.36
CA TYR A 109 -19.36 13.81 -17.64
C TYR A 109 -20.42 12.80 -18.10
N ASN A 110 -21.66 12.98 -17.70
CA ASN A 110 -22.76 12.01 -17.91
C ASN A 110 -23.02 11.63 -19.37
N ASN A 111 -22.59 12.46 -20.33
CA ASN A 111 -22.82 12.26 -21.78
C ASN A 111 -21.65 11.52 -22.47
N SER A 112 -20.59 11.14 -21.75
CA SER A 112 -19.45 10.45 -22.33
C SER A 112 -19.22 9.10 -21.64
N SER A 113 -19.48 8.01 -22.33
CA SER A 113 -19.27 6.64 -21.82
C SER A 113 -17.80 6.35 -21.44
N SER A 114 -16.86 7.13 -22.00
CA SER A 114 -15.42 6.97 -21.75
C SER A 114 -14.90 7.73 -20.52
N ALA A 115 -15.72 8.56 -19.87
CA ALA A 115 -15.30 9.44 -18.77
C ALA A 115 -15.85 9.04 -17.40
N LYS A 116 -16.58 7.92 -17.27
CA LYS A 116 -17.13 7.48 -15.99
C LYS A 116 -16.03 6.94 -15.07
N ALA A 117 -15.94 7.52 -13.88
CA ALA A 117 -15.10 7.00 -12.82
C ALA A 117 -15.82 5.83 -12.10
N ALA A 118 -15.32 4.62 -12.26
CA ALA A 118 -15.92 3.44 -11.63
C ALA A 118 -15.31 3.12 -10.25
N ALA A 119 -14.07 3.55 -10.01
CA ALA A 119 -13.32 3.20 -8.81
C ALA A 119 -12.27 4.25 -8.47
N GLY A 120 -11.79 4.24 -7.22
CA GLY A 120 -10.71 5.11 -6.77
C GLY A 120 -10.11 4.66 -5.46
N ALA A 121 -8.97 5.25 -5.11
CA ALA A 121 -8.35 5.08 -3.80
C ALA A 121 -7.67 6.37 -3.37
N VAL A 122 -7.59 6.59 -2.06
CA VAL A 122 -6.85 7.69 -1.43
C VAL A 122 -5.99 7.11 -0.33
N VAL A 123 -4.72 7.52 -0.28
CA VAL A 123 -3.81 7.22 0.83
C VAL A 123 -3.23 8.54 1.34
N VAL A 124 -3.35 8.77 2.64
CA VAL A 124 -2.77 9.93 3.32
C VAL A 124 -1.75 9.44 4.34
N ILE A 125 -0.51 9.93 4.22
CA ILE A 125 0.56 9.59 5.16
C ILE A 125 1.14 10.83 5.82
N SER A 126 1.66 10.67 7.02
CA SER A 126 2.46 11.66 7.72
C SER A 126 3.88 11.69 7.14
N THR A 127 4.35 12.87 6.74
CA THR A 127 5.73 13.05 6.29
C THR A 127 6.75 13.05 7.44
N LYS A 128 6.28 13.06 8.70
CA LYS A 128 7.15 13.09 9.89
C LYS A 128 7.71 11.72 10.24
N ASP A 129 6.92 10.66 10.02
CA ASP A 129 7.22 9.31 10.50
C ASP A 129 6.74 8.17 9.60
N GLY A 130 6.01 8.46 8.51
CA GLY A 130 5.44 7.44 7.60
C GLY A 130 4.12 6.82 8.06
N SER A 131 3.53 7.31 9.15
CA SER A 131 2.21 6.86 9.63
C SER A 131 1.14 7.02 8.56
N VAL A 132 0.32 6.01 8.33
CA VAL A 132 -0.88 6.12 7.49
C VAL A 132 -2.00 6.74 8.31
N LEU A 133 -2.44 7.93 7.90
CA LEU A 133 -3.51 8.67 8.58
C LEU A 133 -4.89 8.31 8.04
N ALA A 134 -4.98 7.97 6.77
CA ALA A 134 -6.19 7.45 6.13
C ALA A 134 -5.83 6.61 4.89
N ALA A 135 -6.63 5.56 4.63
CA ALA A 135 -6.54 4.73 3.42
C ALA A 135 -7.94 4.33 2.97
N SER A 136 -8.41 4.94 1.90
CA SER A 136 -9.78 4.82 1.40
C SER A 136 -9.84 4.10 0.05
N ASN A 137 -10.91 3.36 -0.16
CA ASN A 137 -11.20 2.63 -1.39
C ASN A 137 -12.64 2.87 -1.83
N TYR A 138 -12.85 3.02 -3.13
CA TYR A 138 -14.18 3.09 -3.73
C TYR A 138 -14.26 2.19 -4.97
N PRO A 139 -15.33 1.41 -5.18
CA PRO A 139 -16.34 1.09 -4.17
C PRO A 139 -15.75 0.33 -2.99
N SER A 140 -16.45 0.35 -1.87
CA SER A 140 -16.11 -0.37 -0.66
C SER A 140 -17.31 -1.23 -0.22
N TYR A 141 -17.18 -1.96 0.88
CA TYR A 141 -18.22 -2.80 1.43
C TYR A 141 -18.38 -2.58 2.92
N ASP A 142 -19.57 -2.88 3.44
CA ASP A 142 -19.82 -2.89 4.89
C ASP A 142 -19.27 -4.18 5.50
N GLN A 143 -18.30 -4.03 6.40
CA GLN A 143 -17.67 -5.18 7.09
C GLN A 143 -18.66 -5.97 7.95
N ASN A 144 -19.68 -5.31 8.51
CA ASN A 144 -20.71 -5.99 9.32
C ASN A 144 -21.58 -6.91 8.47
N LEU A 145 -21.74 -6.59 7.18
CA LEU A 145 -22.54 -7.38 6.23
C LEU A 145 -21.70 -8.39 5.44
N PHE A 146 -20.39 -8.44 5.68
CA PHE A 146 -19.49 -9.30 4.89
C PHE A 146 -19.92 -10.77 4.87
N ALA A 147 -20.28 -11.34 6.02
CA ALA A 147 -20.65 -12.75 6.12
C ALA A 147 -21.96 -13.08 5.37
N THR A 148 -22.90 -12.16 5.35
CA THR A 148 -24.22 -12.34 4.71
C THR A 148 -24.25 -11.93 3.24
N GLN A 149 -23.39 -10.98 2.83
CA GLN A 149 -23.37 -10.41 1.47
C GLN A 149 -22.10 -10.76 0.68
N TYR A 150 -21.32 -11.72 1.13
CA TYR A 150 -20.06 -12.10 0.47
C TYR A 150 -20.24 -12.44 -1.00
N SER A 151 -21.27 -13.21 -1.33
CA SER A 151 -21.58 -13.60 -2.72
C SER A 151 -21.82 -12.38 -3.61
N GLN A 152 -22.55 -11.38 -3.10
CA GLN A 152 -22.80 -10.13 -3.81
C GLN A 152 -21.52 -9.34 -4.00
N TYR A 153 -20.73 -9.15 -2.95
CA TYR A 153 -19.46 -8.40 -3.04
C TYR A 153 -18.43 -9.07 -3.94
N SER A 154 -18.37 -10.41 -3.93
CA SER A 154 -17.41 -11.17 -4.75
C SER A 154 -17.73 -11.21 -6.23
N SER A 155 -19.02 -11.09 -6.60
CA SER A 155 -19.48 -11.05 -7.99
C SER A 155 -19.66 -9.63 -8.55
N ASP A 156 -19.51 -8.61 -7.72
CA ASP A 156 -19.67 -7.20 -8.13
C ASP A 156 -18.52 -6.79 -9.06
N PRO A 157 -18.82 -6.36 -10.32
CA PRO A 157 -17.80 -5.91 -11.27
C PRO A 157 -17.03 -4.68 -10.79
N GLY A 158 -17.57 -3.93 -9.82
CA GLY A 158 -16.87 -2.84 -9.14
C GLY A 158 -15.74 -3.31 -8.23
N LEU A 159 -15.63 -4.61 -7.94
CA LEU A 159 -14.61 -5.23 -7.09
C LEU A 159 -14.47 -4.53 -5.71
N PRO A 160 -15.54 -4.42 -4.90
CA PRO A 160 -15.49 -3.73 -3.60
C PRO A 160 -14.54 -4.39 -2.60
N LEU A 161 -14.25 -5.69 -2.75
CA LEU A 161 -13.31 -6.44 -1.90
C LEU A 161 -11.84 -6.15 -2.22
N LEU A 162 -11.53 -5.57 -3.38
CA LEU A 162 -10.15 -5.22 -3.73
C LEU A 162 -9.68 -4.01 -2.90
N ASN A 163 -8.64 -4.20 -2.10
CA ASN A 163 -7.97 -3.09 -1.42
C ASN A 163 -7.12 -2.30 -2.42
N ARG A 164 -7.74 -1.36 -3.14
CA ARG A 164 -7.07 -0.57 -4.18
C ARG A 164 -5.92 0.27 -3.65
N ALA A 165 -6.04 0.76 -2.42
CA ALA A 165 -5.01 1.57 -1.78
C ALA A 165 -3.68 0.81 -1.66
N LEU A 166 -3.74 -0.51 -1.38
CA LEU A 166 -2.56 -1.33 -1.12
C LEU A 166 -2.24 -2.33 -2.24
N GLN A 167 -3.23 -2.74 -3.04
CA GLN A 167 -3.10 -3.84 -4.01
C GLN A 167 -3.44 -3.43 -5.45
N GLY A 168 -4.16 -2.31 -5.64
CA GLY A 168 -4.45 -1.78 -6.97
C GLY A 168 -3.16 -1.30 -7.65
N LEU A 169 -2.92 -1.77 -8.88
CA LEU A 169 -1.74 -1.41 -9.68
C LEU A 169 -2.14 -0.44 -10.77
N TYR A 170 -1.56 0.75 -10.73
CA TYR A 170 -1.88 1.85 -11.65
C TYR A 170 -0.62 2.43 -12.26
N THR A 171 -0.72 2.83 -13.51
CA THR A 171 0.33 3.58 -14.21
C THR A 171 0.46 4.97 -13.58
N PRO A 172 1.63 5.33 -13.01
CA PRO A 172 1.78 6.59 -12.27
C PRO A 172 1.72 7.84 -13.17
N GLY A 173 2.04 7.70 -14.46
CA GLY A 173 2.08 8.82 -15.38
C GLY A 173 3.03 9.92 -14.91
N SER A 174 2.67 11.17 -15.15
CA SER A 174 3.52 12.35 -14.86
C SER A 174 3.93 12.51 -13.39
N THR A 175 3.31 11.80 -12.45
CA THR A 175 3.75 11.80 -11.05
C THR A 175 5.10 11.12 -10.86
N PHE A 176 5.57 10.33 -11.84
CA PHE A 176 6.88 9.67 -11.84
C PHE A 176 8.04 10.63 -12.21
N LYS A 177 7.76 11.72 -12.93
CA LYS A 177 8.76 12.66 -13.46
C LYS A 177 9.72 13.24 -12.40
N PRO A 178 9.30 13.59 -11.19
CA PRO A 178 10.24 14.04 -10.16
C PRO A 178 11.31 13.00 -9.80
N ALA A 179 11.01 11.69 -9.84
CA ALA A 179 12.02 10.64 -9.61
C ALA A 179 13.10 10.65 -10.72
N VAL A 180 12.66 10.79 -11.98
CA VAL A 180 13.57 10.92 -13.12
C VAL A 180 14.42 12.20 -13.02
N ALA A 181 13.82 13.33 -12.61
CA ALA A 181 14.53 14.58 -12.41
C ALA A 181 15.61 14.47 -11.32
N VAL A 182 15.28 13.86 -10.17
CA VAL A 182 16.26 13.62 -9.09
C VAL A 182 17.40 12.74 -9.59
N ALA A 183 17.07 11.63 -10.26
CA ALA A 183 18.08 10.72 -10.81
C ALA A 183 19.01 11.42 -11.80
N ALA A 184 18.48 12.21 -12.71
CA ALA A 184 19.24 12.93 -13.75
C ALA A 184 20.13 14.04 -13.18
N LEU A 185 19.66 14.74 -12.14
CA LEU A 185 20.43 15.78 -11.44
C LEU A 185 21.56 15.18 -10.61
N ASP A 186 21.27 14.13 -9.85
CA ASP A 186 22.24 13.51 -8.93
C ASP A 186 23.32 12.71 -9.69
N SER A 187 22.96 12.10 -10.84
CA SER A 187 23.91 11.41 -11.73
C SER A 187 24.71 12.37 -12.64
N GLY A 188 24.43 13.67 -12.59
CA GLY A 188 25.14 14.68 -13.40
C GLY A 188 24.76 14.69 -14.89
N VAL A 189 23.74 13.93 -15.31
CA VAL A 189 23.22 13.93 -16.71
C VAL A 189 22.69 15.31 -17.09
N ILE A 190 22.09 16.00 -16.13
CA ILE A 190 21.69 17.40 -16.23
C ILE A 190 22.11 18.17 -14.97
N ASN A 191 22.10 19.49 -15.09
CA ASN A 191 22.14 20.42 -13.97
C ASN A 191 20.94 21.38 -14.03
N ARG A 192 20.82 22.32 -13.09
CA ARG A 192 19.67 23.24 -13.00
C ARG A 192 19.51 24.17 -14.21
N SER A 193 20.60 24.43 -14.94
CA SER A 193 20.59 25.28 -16.14
C SER A 193 20.50 24.48 -17.45
N SER A 194 20.52 23.16 -17.39
CA SER A 194 20.34 22.31 -18.57
C SER A 194 18.95 22.49 -19.14
N THR A 195 18.87 22.69 -20.45
CA THR A 195 17.59 22.88 -21.16
C THR A 195 17.40 21.85 -22.27
N VAL A 196 16.15 21.54 -22.56
CA VAL A 196 15.71 20.77 -23.72
C VAL A 196 14.70 21.60 -24.51
N TYR A 197 14.86 21.67 -25.83
CA TYR A 197 13.93 22.42 -26.68
C TYR A 197 12.62 21.66 -26.92
N CYS A 198 11.51 22.22 -26.46
CA CYS A 198 10.17 21.66 -26.64
C CYS A 198 9.47 22.36 -27.81
N ASN A 199 9.26 21.64 -28.90
CA ASN A 199 8.44 22.03 -30.03
C ASN A 199 7.11 21.26 -30.14
N GLY A 200 6.79 20.47 -29.10
CA GLY A 200 5.56 19.68 -29.03
C GLY A 200 5.67 18.23 -29.53
N VAL A 201 6.74 17.86 -30.22
CA VAL A 201 6.97 16.49 -30.75
C VAL A 201 8.41 16.06 -30.44
N TYR A 202 8.59 14.87 -29.89
CA TYR A 202 9.92 14.28 -29.71
C TYR A 202 10.33 13.53 -30.97
N THR A 203 11.46 13.90 -31.56
CA THR A 203 11.87 13.46 -32.91
C THR A 203 13.19 12.70 -32.93
N TYR A 204 13.62 12.18 -31.78
CA TYR A 204 14.89 11.43 -31.68
C TYR A 204 14.85 10.08 -32.41
N TYR A 205 13.68 9.42 -32.40
CA TYR A 205 13.46 8.16 -33.11
C TYR A 205 12.70 8.42 -34.40
N ASP A 206 13.01 7.70 -35.46
CA ASP A 206 12.34 7.87 -36.77
C ASP A 206 10.93 7.27 -36.77
N ASP A 207 10.76 6.14 -36.07
CA ASP A 207 9.54 5.33 -36.01
C ASP A 207 8.67 5.61 -34.79
N TYR A 208 9.17 6.40 -33.83
CA TYR A 208 8.44 6.73 -32.60
C TYR A 208 8.54 8.22 -32.26
N ARG A 209 7.46 8.96 -32.53
CA ARG A 209 7.39 10.43 -32.36
C ARG A 209 6.32 10.85 -31.35
N PRO A 210 6.54 10.60 -30.05
CA PRO A 210 5.56 10.95 -29.03
C PRO A 210 5.43 12.44 -28.84
N LYS A 211 4.20 12.87 -28.43
CA LYS A 211 3.84 14.28 -28.34
C LYS A 211 3.92 14.78 -26.88
N CYS A 212 4.25 16.05 -26.74
CA CYS A 212 4.01 16.77 -25.50
C CYS A 212 2.52 17.13 -25.39
N THR A 213 1.98 17.01 -24.20
CA THR A 213 0.67 17.57 -23.90
C THR A 213 0.80 19.11 -23.97
N ARG A 214 -0.06 19.78 -24.74
CA ARG A 214 0.01 21.25 -24.87
C ARG A 214 -0.42 21.91 -23.57
N HIS A 215 0.54 22.45 -22.83
CA HIS A 215 0.31 23.18 -21.57
C HIS A 215 0.79 24.64 -21.63
N GLY A 216 0.76 25.26 -22.82
CA GLY A 216 1.14 26.66 -22.98
C GLY A 216 2.64 26.95 -22.84
N HIS A 217 3.51 25.93 -22.99
CA HIS A 217 4.96 26.11 -23.00
C HIS A 217 5.58 25.68 -24.33
N SER A 218 6.69 26.33 -24.72
CA SER A 218 7.51 26.00 -25.88
C SER A 218 8.91 26.61 -25.71
N GLY A 219 9.85 26.18 -26.54
CA GLY A 219 11.23 26.69 -26.51
C GLY A 219 12.14 25.93 -25.55
N ASN A 220 13.17 26.56 -25.04
CA ASN A 220 14.13 25.96 -24.11
C ASN A 220 13.51 25.79 -22.71
N ILE A 221 13.35 24.56 -22.29
CA ILE A 221 12.70 24.17 -21.02
C ILE A 221 13.74 23.59 -20.08
N ASP A 222 13.92 24.20 -18.92
CA ASP A 222 14.74 23.67 -17.81
C ASP A 222 13.95 22.68 -16.94
N VAL A 223 14.62 22.03 -15.98
CA VAL A 223 14.01 21.00 -15.13
C VAL A 223 12.85 21.55 -14.26
N ILE A 224 12.95 22.80 -13.78
CA ILE A 224 11.93 23.44 -12.95
C ILE A 224 10.69 23.70 -13.78
N THR A 225 10.86 24.29 -14.95
CA THR A 225 9.79 24.55 -15.93
C THR A 225 9.17 23.24 -16.42
N ALA A 226 10.01 22.20 -16.63
CA ALA A 226 9.54 20.88 -17.07
C ALA A 226 8.65 20.21 -16.03
N ILE A 227 8.97 20.30 -14.74
CA ILE A 227 8.10 19.79 -13.65
C ILE A 227 6.84 20.63 -13.56
N LYS A 228 6.95 21.97 -13.54
CA LYS A 228 5.83 22.90 -13.45
C LYS A 228 4.77 22.67 -14.54
N TRP A 229 5.20 22.48 -15.76
CA TRP A 229 4.32 22.31 -16.92
C TRP A 229 4.15 20.87 -17.36
N SER A 230 4.74 19.93 -16.60
CA SER A 230 4.71 18.50 -16.95
C SER A 230 5.18 18.20 -18.37
N CYS A 231 6.28 18.87 -18.83
CA CYS A 231 6.78 18.76 -20.19
C CYS A 231 7.24 17.34 -20.52
N ASN A 232 6.55 16.64 -21.41
CA ASN A 232 6.94 15.30 -21.83
C ASN A 232 8.26 15.32 -22.62
N ILE A 233 8.47 16.30 -23.51
CA ILE A 233 9.69 16.34 -24.35
C ILE A 233 10.95 16.42 -23.50
N PHE A 234 10.94 17.25 -22.45
CA PHE A 234 12.05 17.31 -21.51
C PHE A 234 12.34 15.94 -20.90
N PHE A 235 11.31 15.27 -20.39
CA PHE A 235 11.49 13.98 -19.72
C PHE A 235 11.74 12.82 -20.67
N TYR A 236 11.30 12.90 -21.93
CA TYR A 236 11.72 11.95 -22.96
C TYR A 236 13.24 12.03 -23.22
N ASP A 237 13.77 13.23 -23.42
CA ASP A 237 15.19 13.42 -23.70
C ASP A 237 16.06 13.09 -22.48
N VAL A 238 15.70 13.64 -21.32
CA VAL A 238 16.44 13.40 -20.07
C VAL A 238 16.36 11.92 -19.66
N GLY A 239 15.19 11.29 -19.76
CA GLY A 239 15.03 9.86 -19.43
C GLY A 239 15.84 8.94 -20.35
N ARG A 240 15.86 9.22 -21.67
CA ARG A 240 16.73 8.51 -22.62
C ARG A 240 18.21 8.62 -22.26
N ARG A 241 18.68 9.82 -21.88
CA ARG A 241 20.08 10.07 -21.51
C ARG A 241 20.44 9.47 -20.15
N THR A 242 19.51 9.48 -19.19
CA THR A 242 19.70 8.93 -17.85
C THR A 242 19.59 7.41 -17.84
N THR A 243 18.77 6.83 -18.70
CA THR A 243 18.39 5.41 -18.83
C THR A 243 17.56 4.87 -17.66
N SER A 244 16.76 3.83 -17.95
CA SER A 244 15.90 3.19 -16.94
C SER A 244 16.69 2.60 -15.78
N ASP A 245 17.85 2.00 -16.04
CA ASP A 245 18.69 1.42 -14.98
C ASP A 245 19.03 2.44 -13.88
N VAL A 246 19.25 3.71 -14.26
CA VAL A 246 19.61 4.76 -13.31
C VAL A 246 18.37 5.30 -12.61
N TYR A 247 17.35 5.78 -13.36
CA TYR A 247 16.21 6.42 -12.70
C TYR A 247 15.33 5.42 -11.92
N ASP A 248 15.30 4.14 -12.29
CA ASP A 248 14.61 3.11 -11.52
C ASP A 248 15.28 2.84 -10.18
N ALA A 249 16.62 2.87 -10.13
CA ALA A 249 17.35 2.74 -8.87
C ALA A 249 16.95 3.84 -7.87
N TYR A 250 16.71 5.07 -8.34
CA TYR A 250 16.21 6.16 -7.50
C TYR A 250 14.72 5.97 -7.15
N ALA A 251 13.91 5.53 -8.09
CA ALA A 251 12.50 5.24 -7.86
C ALA A 251 12.30 4.16 -6.79
N TYR A 252 13.08 3.07 -6.82
CA TYR A 252 13.10 2.04 -5.77
C TYR A 252 13.49 2.60 -4.41
N LYS A 253 14.56 3.43 -4.34
CA LYS A 253 14.97 4.09 -3.09
C LYS A 253 13.86 4.98 -2.52
N MET A 254 13.05 5.58 -3.37
CA MET A 254 11.92 6.43 -2.97
C MET A 254 10.62 5.64 -2.66
N GLY A 255 10.61 4.31 -2.85
CA GLY A 255 9.49 3.44 -2.50
C GLY A 255 8.57 3.04 -3.64
N LEU A 256 8.89 3.38 -4.90
CA LEU A 256 8.15 2.91 -6.07
C LEU A 256 8.65 1.53 -6.51
N GLY A 257 7.76 0.65 -6.96
CA GLY A 257 8.10 -0.69 -7.43
C GLY A 257 8.62 -1.65 -6.35
N THR A 258 8.46 -1.31 -5.07
CA THR A 258 8.90 -2.11 -3.92
C THR A 258 7.89 -2.00 -2.77
N ARG A 259 7.91 -2.93 -1.84
CA ARG A 259 7.05 -2.85 -0.65
C ARG A 259 7.38 -1.62 0.17
N THR A 260 6.35 -0.97 0.68
CA THR A 260 6.47 0.25 1.51
C THR A 260 6.78 -0.04 2.96
N GLY A 261 6.44 -1.26 3.40
CA GLY A 261 6.66 -1.76 4.76
C GLY A 261 5.42 -1.76 5.64
N VAL A 262 4.23 -1.50 5.06
CA VAL A 262 2.97 -1.67 5.80
C VAL A 262 2.82 -3.12 6.27
N GLU A 263 2.19 -3.31 7.40
CA GLU A 263 2.10 -4.60 8.10
C GLU A 263 1.21 -5.60 7.38
N VAL A 264 0.29 -5.12 6.57
CA VAL A 264 -0.67 -5.96 5.84
C VAL A 264 -0.21 -6.21 4.40
N ASN A 265 -0.86 -7.17 3.73
CA ASN A 265 -0.50 -7.54 2.37
C ASN A 265 -0.66 -6.36 1.40
N GLU A 266 0.44 -6.02 0.72
CA GLU A 266 0.52 -5.01 -0.34
C GLU A 266 1.11 -5.60 -1.62
N ALA A 267 0.67 -5.10 -2.78
CA ALA A 267 1.28 -5.45 -4.05
C ALA A 267 2.61 -4.70 -4.24
N THR A 268 3.59 -5.38 -4.81
CA THR A 268 4.94 -4.81 -4.98
C THR A 268 4.99 -3.78 -6.11
N GLY A 269 4.07 -3.84 -7.08
CA GLY A 269 4.21 -3.05 -8.30
C GLY A 269 5.39 -3.53 -9.15
N ARG A 270 5.71 -2.79 -10.19
CA ARG A 270 6.92 -2.99 -10.99
C ARG A 270 7.29 -1.72 -11.74
N LEU A 271 8.56 -1.56 -12.05
CA LEU A 271 9.06 -0.54 -12.97
C LEU A 271 9.39 -1.18 -14.32
N THR A 272 9.46 -0.37 -15.37
CA THR A 272 9.87 -0.80 -16.71
C THR A 272 11.37 -1.05 -16.71
N THR A 273 11.80 -2.25 -17.09
CA THR A 273 13.22 -2.62 -17.09
C THR A 273 13.65 -3.17 -18.45
N LYS A 274 14.96 -3.15 -18.72
CA LYS A 274 15.56 -3.79 -19.90
C LYS A 274 15.38 -5.32 -19.94
N LYS A 275 14.92 -5.91 -18.83
CA LYS A 275 14.63 -7.36 -18.73
C LYS A 275 13.20 -7.71 -19.15
N ASP A 276 12.36 -6.69 -19.38
CA ASP A 276 10.99 -6.92 -19.85
C ASP A 276 11.01 -7.57 -21.23
N SER A 277 10.19 -8.57 -21.44
CA SER A 277 10.16 -9.36 -22.70
C SER A 277 9.78 -8.52 -23.93
N ASN A 278 9.08 -7.40 -23.71
CA ASN A 278 8.69 -6.44 -24.76
C ASN A 278 9.58 -5.19 -24.77
N TYR A 279 10.79 -5.26 -24.18
CA TYR A 279 11.67 -4.10 -24.10
C TYR A 279 12.17 -3.68 -25.48
N ILE A 280 12.03 -2.42 -25.79
CA ILE A 280 12.64 -1.69 -26.90
C ILE A 280 13.15 -0.34 -26.39
N ALA A 281 14.13 0.27 -27.05
CA ALA A 281 14.79 1.50 -26.57
C ALA A 281 13.80 2.67 -26.34
N SER A 282 12.73 2.77 -27.13
CA SER A 282 11.69 3.78 -26.94
C SER A 282 10.83 3.55 -25.69
N LEU A 283 10.90 2.38 -25.06
CA LEU A 283 10.21 2.09 -23.80
C LEU A 283 10.79 2.88 -22.62
N ASP A 284 12.12 3.12 -22.59
CA ASP A 284 12.76 4.01 -21.62
C ASP A 284 12.19 5.42 -21.64
N VAL A 285 11.86 5.91 -22.83
CA VAL A 285 11.26 7.24 -23.04
C VAL A 285 9.85 7.29 -22.44
N GLN A 286 9.05 6.23 -22.65
CA GLN A 286 7.71 6.12 -22.05
C GLN A 286 7.79 5.95 -20.52
N ALA A 287 8.71 5.13 -20.06
CA ALA A 287 8.92 4.88 -18.62
C ALA A 287 9.34 6.17 -17.88
N ALA A 288 10.14 7.04 -18.50
CA ALA A 288 10.56 8.31 -17.93
C ALA A 288 9.40 9.28 -17.62
N ILE A 289 8.23 9.08 -18.24
CA ILE A 289 7.00 9.82 -17.91
C ILE A 289 6.00 8.96 -17.13
N GLY A 290 6.47 7.85 -16.54
CA GLY A 290 5.67 6.96 -15.72
C GLY A 290 4.67 6.12 -16.49
N GLN A 291 4.98 5.76 -17.74
CA GLN A 291 4.18 4.89 -18.60
C GLN A 291 4.96 3.61 -18.93
N GLY A 292 4.65 2.96 -20.06
CA GLY A 292 5.24 1.66 -20.40
C GLY A 292 4.71 0.54 -19.49
N ASN A 293 5.62 -0.29 -18.97
CA ASN A 293 5.28 -1.40 -18.08
C ASN A 293 5.23 -1.00 -16.59
N THR A 294 5.46 0.28 -16.27
CA THR A 294 5.50 0.79 -14.89
C THR A 294 4.11 0.85 -14.29
N VAL A 295 3.89 0.11 -13.21
CA VAL A 295 2.66 0.12 -12.41
C VAL A 295 3.00 0.10 -10.93
N VAL A 296 2.33 0.93 -10.14
CA VAL A 296 2.56 1.11 -8.71
C VAL A 296 1.24 1.20 -7.95
N THR A 297 1.29 1.00 -6.64
CA THR A 297 0.10 1.14 -5.79
C THR A 297 -0.06 2.58 -5.29
N PRO A 298 -1.27 3.00 -4.89
CA PRO A 298 -1.49 4.30 -4.25
C PRO A 298 -0.66 4.50 -2.98
N VAL A 299 -0.44 3.45 -2.15
CA VAL A 299 0.42 3.56 -0.96
C VAL A 299 1.88 3.80 -1.34
N GLN A 300 2.37 3.21 -2.43
CA GLN A 300 3.71 3.52 -2.95
C GLN A 300 3.81 4.97 -3.43
N LEU A 301 2.80 5.47 -4.14
CA LEU A 301 2.77 6.88 -4.56
C LEU A 301 2.74 7.84 -3.37
N ALA A 302 1.98 7.52 -2.32
CA ALA A 302 1.96 8.32 -1.09
C ALA A 302 3.33 8.31 -0.39
N THR A 303 3.96 7.12 -0.24
CA THR A 303 5.30 6.96 0.35
C THR A 303 6.35 7.75 -0.44
N TYR A 304 6.31 7.65 -1.76
CA TYR A 304 7.18 8.40 -2.68
C TYR A 304 6.99 9.91 -2.54
N ALA A 305 5.75 10.39 -2.56
CA ALA A 305 5.45 11.81 -2.38
C ALA A 305 5.93 12.32 -1.02
N GLY A 306 5.72 11.52 0.05
CA GLY A 306 6.24 11.79 1.39
C GLY A 306 7.77 11.87 1.42
N THR A 307 8.46 10.97 0.71
CA THR A 307 9.92 10.98 0.60
C THR A 307 10.43 12.25 -0.07
N LEU A 308 9.79 12.70 -1.15
CA LEU A 308 10.12 13.96 -1.81
C LEU A 308 9.87 15.16 -0.89
N ALA A 309 8.71 15.23 -0.24
CA ALA A 309 8.34 16.30 0.68
C ALA A 309 9.30 16.38 1.88
N ASN A 310 9.84 15.23 2.29
CA ASN A 310 10.78 15.10 3.41
C ASN A 310 12.26 15.14 2.95
N ARG A 311 12.53 15.79 1.82
CA ARG A 311 13.89 16.03 1.29
C ARG A 311 14.70 14.75 1.09
N GLY A 312 14.06 13.67 0.64
CA GLY A 312 14.68 12.39 0.34
C GLY A 312 14.77 11.42 1.53
N VAL A 313 14.30 11.80 2.72
CA VAL A 313 14.20 10.86 3.85
C VAL A 313 12.94 10.04 3.69
N ARG A 314 13.09 8.74 3.45
CA ARG A 314 12.01 7.78 3.39
C ARG A 314 11.81 7.13 4.74
N TYR A 315 10.58 7.19 5.26
CA TYR A 315 10.15 6.41 6.42
C TYR A 315 9.45 5.12 5.97
N ARG A 316 9.54 4.11 6.80
CA ARG A 316 8.67 2.93 6.67
C ARG A 316 7.22 3.35 6.83
N THR A 317 6.39 3.02 5.86
CA THR A 317 4.95 3.27 5.95
C THR A 317 4.31 2.23 6.86
N HIS A 318 3.43 2.65 7.79
CA HIS A 318 2.88 1.76 8.80
C HIS A 318 1.48 2.18 9.25
N PHE A 319 0.68 1.20 9.69
CA PHE A 319 -0.66 1.39 10.25
C PHE A 319 -0.68 1.28 11.75
N VAL A 320 0.27 0.59 12.36
CA VAL A 320 0.31 0.36 13.81
C VAL A 320 1.19 1.39 14.48
N LYS A 321 0.60 2.11 15.42
CA LYS A 321 1.27 3.10 16.25
C LYS A 321 1.96 2.47 17.46
N ALA A 322 1.26 1.55 18.12
CA ALA A 322 1.76 0.86 19.31
C ALA A 322 0.96 -0.42 19.58
N ILE A 323 1.57 -1.35 20.26
CA ILE A 323 0.89 -2.47 20.92
C ILE A 323 0.92 -2.16 22.41
N LEU A 324 -0.24 -2.18 23.05
CA LEU A 324 -0.41 -1.80 24.46
C LEU A 324 -0.89 -2.99 25.25
N ASP A 325 -0.34 -3.18 26.45
CA ASP A 325 -0.93 -4.06 27.44
C ASP A 325 -2.33 -3.55 27.79
N THR A 326 -3.33 -4.40 27.65
CA THR A 326 -4.74 -4.01 27.79
C THR A 326 -5.10 -3.57 29.21
N ASN A 327 -4.42 -4.13 30.24
CA ASN A 327 -4.69 -3.81 31.63
C ASN A 327 -4.01 -2.51 32.09
N THR A 328 -2.81 -2.24 31.59
CA THR A 328 -1.99 -1.11 32.05
C THR A 328 -1.96 0.06 31.06
N GLY A 329 -2.34 -0.16 29.79
CA GLY A 329 -2.23 0.82 28.71
C GLY A 329 -0.78 1.17 28.33
N LYS A 330 0.22 0.42 28.83
CA LYS A 330 1.64 0.66 28.55
C LYS A 330 2.15 -0.25 27.43
N VAL A 331 3.18 0.20 26.73
CA VAL A 331 3.87 -0.63 25.74
C VAL A 331 4.66 -1.71 26.49
N PRO A 332 4.45 -3.01 26.19
CA PRO A 332 5.22 -4.08 26.78
C PRO A 332 6.72 -3.93 26.47
N GLN A 333 7.58 -4.22 27.45
CA GLN A 333 9.02 -4.03 27.36
C GLN A 333 9.68 -4.81 26.20
N ALA A 334 9.11 -5.96 25.82
CA ALA A 334 9.58 -6.79 24.72
C ALA A 334 9.33 -6.20 23.31
N LEU A 335 8.40 -5.24 23.17
CA LEU A 335 7.97 -4.67 21.88
C LEU A 335 8.66 -3.35 21.55
N HIS A 336 9.47 -2.79 22.43
CA HIS A 336 10.26 -1.57 22.18
C HIS A 336 11.30 -1.70 21.05
N GLN A 337 11.62 -2.90 20.57
CA GLN A 337 12.69 -3.15 19.61
C GLN A 337 12.28 -3.07 18.13
N HIS A 338 10.97 -2.90 17.79
CA HIS A 338 10.51 -2.96 16.40
C HIS A 338 10.30 -1.61 15.70
N HIS A 339 10.56 -0.46 16.34
CA HIS A 339 10.21 0.86 15.78
C HIS A 339 11.36 1.68 15.20
N ASP A 340 12.61 1.20 15.12
CA ASP A 340 13.74 2.05 14.69
C ASP A 340 14.43 1.62 13.37
N ASP A 341 13.71 1.03 12.43
CA ASP A 341 14.24 0.84 11.06
C ASP A 341 14.02 2.09 10.20
N ARG A 342 14.78 3.13 10.50
CA ARG A 342 14.96 4.27 9.57
C ARG A 342 15.73 3.77 8.35
N LEU A 343 15.01 3.53 7.27
CA LEU A 343 15.62 3.32 5.95
C LEU A 343 16.24 4.65 5.51
N ARG A 344 17.45 4.95 5.98
CA ARG A 344 18.22 6.08 5.44
C ARG A 344 18.67 5.69 4.04
N PRO A 345 18.39 6.50 2.99
CA PRO A 345 19.11 6.34 1.74
C PRO A 345 20.59 6.49 2.04
N GLY A 346 21.40 5.50 1.61
CA GLY A 346 22.83 5.60 1.73
C GLY A 346 23.29 6.92 1.10
N ARG A 347 24.01 7.75 1.85
CA ARG A 347 24.75 8.87 1.26
C ARG A 347 25.76 8.24 0.31
N GLY A 348 25.43 8.23 -0.99
CA GLY A 348 26.43 8.01 -2.02
C GLY A 348 27.48 9.10 -1.88
N ARG A 349 28.74 8.68 -1.78
CA ARG A 349 29.91 9.57 -1.83
C ARG A 349 30.06 10.14 -3.22
#